data_6343a633d4bbbdc21d657f2880036d34
#
_entry.id   6343a633d4bbbdc21d657f2880036d34
#
_cell.length_a   1.000
_cell.length_b   1.000
_cell.length_c   1.000
_cell.angle_alpha   90.00
_cell.angle_beta   90.00
_cell.angle_gamma   90.00
#
_symmetry.space_group_name_H-M   'P 1'
#
loop_
_entity.id
_entity.type
_entity.pdbx_description
1 polymer ?
#
loop_
_entity_poly.entity_id
_entity_poly.type
_entity_poly.pdbx_seq_one_letter_code
_entity_poly.pdbx_strand_id
1 'polypeptide(L)'
;MNVRSCRVTIRDMEGVSHTVEVTASSLFEAVAQGIAAMRGKEWVDGFPQGTGVVKVSVADVRVEHEVRMADFERWLERPSRSPRETVDRQRIRAILGMSVSRERE
;
A
#
# COMPACT_ATOMS: atom_id res chain seq x y z
N MET A 1 -14.61 13.18 1.71
CA MET A 1 -13.57 12.21 1.44
C MET A 1 -14.18 10.92 0.95
N ASN A 2 -13.72 10.43 -0.17
CA ASN A 2 -14.34 9.26 -0.79
C ASN A 2 -13.53 8.02 -0.48
N VAL A 3 -14.13 7.16 0.33
CA VAL A 3 -13.53 5.88 0.64
C VAL A 3 -14.18 4.84 -0.27
N ARG A 4 -13.36 4.03 -0.91
CA ARG A 4 -13.84 3.04 -1.85
C ARG A 4 -13.39 1.66 -1.45
N SER A 5 -14.19 0.68 -1.82
CA SER A 5 -13.82 -0.71 -1.64
C SER A 5 -12.85 -1.10 -2.74
N CYS A 6 -11.73 -1.66 -2.35
CA CYS A 6 -10.68 -2.03 -3.30
C CYS A 6 -10.28 -3.48 -3.08
N ARG A 7 -9.94 -4.16 -4.15
CA ARG A 7 -9.39 -5.51 -4.08
C ARG A 7 -7.91 -5.42 -4.39
N VAL A 8 -7.08 -5.85 -3.46
CA VAL A 8 -5.63 -5.75 -3.59
C VAL A 8 -5.07 -7.15 -3.77
N THR A 9 -4.34 -7.36 -4.85
CA THR A 9 -3.74 -8.66 -5.16
C THR A 9 -2.23 -8.51 -5.13
N ILE A 10 -1.59 -9.35 -4.34
CA ILE A 10 -0.14 -9.36 -4.19
C ILE A 10 0.35 -10.77 -4.52
N ARG A 11 1.38 -10.85 -5.34
CA ARG A 11 2.00 -12.12 -5.66
C ARG A 11 3.20 -12.33 -4.75
N ASP A 12 3.25 -13.49 -4.10
CA ASP A 12 4.36 -13.78 -3.22
C ASP A 12 5.57 -14.29 -4.03
N MET A 13 6.64 -14.61 -3.32
CA MET A 13 7.88 -14.98 -3.97
C MET A 13 7.79 -16.32 -4.69
N GLU A 14 6.81 -17.11 -4.35
CA GLU A 14 6.60 -18.39 -5.02
C GLU A 14 5.65 -18.29 -6.19
N GLY A 15 5.17 -17.09 -6.49
CA GLY A 15 4.30 -16.87 -7.61
C GLY A 15 2.83 -17.05 -7.31
N VAL A 16 2.48 -17.25 -6.05
CA VAL A 16 1.08 -17.42 -5.65
C VAL A 16 0.46 -16.06 -5.39
N SER A 17 -0.72 -15.82 -5.96
CA SER A 17 -1.42 -14.56 -5.80
C SER A 17 -2.32 -14.62 -4.59
N HIS A 18 -2.30 -13.55 -3.82
CA HIS A 18 -3.12 -13.41 -2.63
C HIS A 18 -3.94 -12.15 -2.76
N THR A 19 -5.23 -12.21 -2.49
CA THR A 19 -6.14 -11.10 -2.69
C THR A 19 -6.89 -10.80 -1.40
N VAL A 20 -6.96 -9.52 -1.04
CA VAL A 20 -7.75 -9.07 0.10
C VAL A 20 -8.60 -7.89 -0.34
N GLU A 21 -9.70 -7.68 0.36
CA GLU A 21 -10.53 -6.50 0.14
C GLU A 21 -10.30 -5.52 1.26
N VAL A 22 -10.08 -4.27 0.88
CA VAL A 22 -9.81 -3.19 1.83
C VAL A 22 -10.61 -1.97 1.40
N THR A 23 -10.71 -1.00 2.30
CA THR A 23 -11.29 0.29 1.95
C THR A 23 -10.17 1.33 2.02
N ALA A 24 -10.19 2.25 1.07
CA ALA A 24 -9.12 3.23 0.99
C ALA A 24 -9.61 4.46 0.23
N SER A 25 -8.98 5.59 0.50
CA SER A 25 -9.32 6.84 -0.17
C SER A 25 -8.32 7.22 -1.24
N SER A 26 -7.26 6.44 -1.41
CA SER A 26 -6.27 6.67 -2.46
C SER A 26 -5.66 5.34 -2.88
N LEU A 27 -5.00 5.37 -4.02
CA LEU A 27 -4.39 4.17 -4.56
C LEU A 27 -3.27 3.66 -3.63
N PHE A 28 -2.41 4.56 -3.18
CA PHE A 28 -1.33 4.14 -2.29
C PHE A 28 -1.85 3.69 -0.94
N GLU A 29 -2.93 4.29 -0.47
CA GLU A 29 -3.54 3.81 0.76
C GLU A 29 -4.08 2.40 0.58
N ALA A 30 -4.65 2.09 -0.58
CA ALA A 30 -5.12 0.74 -0.86
C ALA A 30 -3.97 -0.26 -0.81
N VAL A 31 -2.82 0.11 -1.40
CA VAL A 31 -1.65 -0.76 -1.34
C VAL A 31 -1.24 -0.99 0.10
N ALA A 32 -1.18 0.07 0.90
CA ALA A 32 -0.77 -0.04 2.30
C ALA A 32 -1.74 -0.92 3.09
N GLN A 33 -3.04 -0.72 2.89
CA GLN A 33 -4.04 -1.52 3.58
C GLN A 33 -3.93 -3.00 3.20
N GLY A 34 -3.70 -3.25 1.92
CA GLY A 34 -3.53 -4.62 1.44
C GLY A 34 -2.33 -5.30 2.07
N ILE A 35 -1.20 -4.60 2.09
CA ILE A 35 0.01 -5.14 2.70
C ILE A 35 -0.22 -5.40 4.18
N ALA A 36 -0.83 -4.44 4.88
CA ALA A 36 -1.07 -4.59 6.31
C ALA A 36 -2.00 -5.76 6.60
N ALA A 37 -3.03 -5.93 5.77
CA ALA A 37 -3.98 -7.02 5.97
C ALA A 37 -3.32 -8.38 5.80
N MET A 38 -2.32 -8.46 4.93
CA MET A 38 -1.66 -9.73 4.66
C MET A 38 -0.50 -10.01 5.61
N ARG A 39 -0.04 -8.98 6.32
CA ARG A 39 1.18 -9.12 7.13
C ARG A 39 1.03 -10.14 8.25
N GLY A 40 -0.17 -10.29 8.78
CA GLY A 40 -0.40 -11.23 9.87
C GLY A 40 -0.58 -12.67 9.43
N LYS A 41 -0.49 -12.95 8.14
CA LYS A 41 -0.70 -14.30 7.64
C LYS A 41 0.62 -15.05 7.62
N GLU A 42 0.58 -16.30 8.01
CA GLU A 42 1.80 -17.08 8.08
C GLU A 42 2.40 -17.38 6.73
N TRP A 43 1.57 -17.38 5.71
CA TRP A 43 2.05 -17.70 4.37
C TRP A 43 2.71 -16.52 3.68
N VAL A 44 2.62 -15.34 4.24
CA VAL A 44 3.25 -14.16 3.64
C VAL A 44 4.56 -13.90 4.35
N ASP A 45 5.64 -14.01 3.60
CA ASP A 45 6.97 -13.89 4.15
C ASP A 45 7.57 -12.60 3.63
N GLY A 46 7.35 -11.53 4.35
CA GLY A 46 7.87 -10.25 3.96
C GLY A 46 6.96 -9.52 3.00
N PHE A 47 7.39 -8.38 2.54
CA PHE A 47 6.64 -7.53 1.64
C PHE A 47 7.08 -7.72 0.22
N PRO A 48 6.21 -7.45 -0.75
CA PRO A 48 6.70 -7.19 -2.11
C PRO A 48 7.65 -6.01 -2.04
N GLN A 49 8.70 -6.07 -2.82
CA GLN A 49 9.70 -5.00 -2.81
C GLN A 49 10.07 -4.68 -4.24
N GLY A 50 10.69 -3.53 -4.39
CA GLY A 50 11.28 -3.06 -5.63
C GLY A 50 10.63 -3.49 -6.92
N THR A 51 10.90 -4.70 -7.35
CA THR A 51 10.40 -5.21 -8.62
C THR A 51 9.00 -5.80 -8.55
N GLY A 52 8.43 -5.91 -7.35
CA GLY A 52 7.10 -6.45 -7.20
C GLY A 52 6.04 -5.52 -7.73
N VAL A 53 4.90 -6.10 -8.10
CA VAL A 53 3.75 -5.35 -8.61
C VAL A 53 2.55 -5.71 -7.76
N VAL A 54 1.80 -4.69 -7.35
CA VAL A 54 0.57 -4.86 -6.59
C VAL A 54 -0.59 -4.40 -7.47
N LYS A 55 -1.57 -5.24 -7.65
CA LYS A 55 -2.74 -4.90 -8.45
C LYS A 55 -3.86 -4.45 -7.54
N VAL A 56 -4.47 -3.32 -7.88
CA VAL A 56 -5.57 -2.76 -7.11
C VAL A 56 -6.76 -2.59 -8.03
N SER A 57 -7.86 -3.26 -7.70
CA SER A 57 -9.08 -3.17 -8.48
C SER A 57 -10.10 -2.39 -7.66
N VAL A 58 -10.63 -1.30 -8.24
CA VAL A 58 -11.59 -0.44 -7.57
C VAL A 58 -12.98 -0.89 -7.97
N ALA A 59 -13.80 -1.19 -6.97
CA ALA A 59 -15.08 -1.85 -7.23
C ALA A 59 -16.02 -1.03 -8.07
N ASP A 60 -16.07 0.29 -7.84
CA ASP A 60 -17.10 1.13 -8.46
C ASP A 60 -16.90 1.31 -9.96
N VAL A 61 -15.67 1.30 -10.42
CA VAL A 61 -15.38 1.61 -11.81
C VAL A 61 -14.67 0.48 -12.52
N ARG A 62 -14.43 -0.59 -11.85
CA ARG A 62 -13.75 -1.76 -12.42
C ARG A 62 -12.45 -1.38 -13.09
N VAL A 63 -11.76 -0.44 -12.51
CA VAL A 63 -10.46 -0.01 -13.00
C VAL A 63 -9.40 -0.71 -12.17
N GLU A 64 -8.52 -1.40 -12.84
CA GLU A 64 -7.42 -2.08 -12.16
C GLU A 64 -6.17 -1.23 -12.29
N HIS A 65 -5.50 -1.03 -11.18
CA HIS A 65 -4.24 -0.29 -11.16
C HIS A 65 -3.13 -1.21 -10.73
N GLU A 66 -2.00 -1.07 -11.36
CA GLU A 66 -0.80 -1.78 -10.95
C GLU A 66 0.18 -0.76 -10.39
N VAL A 67 0.64 -1.04 -9.18
CA VAL A 67 1.58 -0.15 -8.51
C VAL A 67 2.88 -0.91 -8.34
N ARG A 68 3.95 -0.37 -8.93
CA ARG A 68 5.26 -0.97 -8.74
C ARG A 68 5.76 -0.60 -7.36
N MET A 69 6.27 -1.59 -6.67
CA MET A 69 6.73 -1.34 -5.30
C MET A 69 7.85 -0.31 -5.26
N ALA A 70 8.69 -0.28 -6.28
CA ALA A 70 9.74 0.73 -6.33
C ALA A 70 9.17 2.14 -6.32
N ASP A 71 8.07 2.36 -7.03
CA ASP A 71 7.45 3.68 -7.07
C ASP A 71 6.82 4.02 -5.73
N PHE A 72 6.17 3.04 -5.11
CA PHE A 72 5.54 3.24 -3.80
C PHE A 72 6.59 3.57 -2.75
N GLU A 73 7.67 2.80 -2.73
CA GLU A 73 8.73 3.02 -1.76
C GLU A 73 9.39 4.37 -1.95
N ARG A 74 9.62 4.76 -3.20
CA ARG A 74 10.21 6.05 -3.50
C ARG A 74 9.31 7.18 -3.05
N TRP A 75 8.01 7.02 -3.27
CA TRP A 75 7.06 8.04 -2.82
C TRP A 75 7.09 8.20 -1.30
N LEU A 76 7.21 7.09 -0.58
CA LEU A 76 7.26 7.15 0.89
C LEU A 76 8.49 7.88 1.39
N GLU A 77 9.60 7.80 0.64
CA GLU A 77 10.87 8.30 1.14
C GLU A 77 11.19 9.72 0.70
N ARG A 78 10.59 10.17 -0.38
CA ARG A 78 10.94 11.49 -0.88
C ARG A 78 10.30 12.58 -0.03
N PRO A 79 10.88 13.80 -0.05
CA PRO A 79 10.31 14.91 0.71
C PRO A 79 8.90 15.26 0.22
N SER A 80 8.07 15.68 1.15
CA SER A 80 6.72 16.10 0.83
C SER A 80 6.73 17.41 0.06
N ARG A 81 5.78 17.55 -0.85
CA ARG A 81 5.65 18.76 -1.64
C ARG A 81 4.54 19.66 -1.14
N SER A 82 3.70 19.16 -0.22
CA SER A 82 2.59 19.95 0.29
C SER A 82 2.22 19.40 1.65
N PRO A 83 1.50 20.22 2.46
CA PRO A 83 1.00 19.72 3.74
C PRO A 83 0.08 18.53 3.59
N ARG A 84 -0.73 18.53 2.53
CA ARG A 84 -1.65 17.42 2.29
C ARG A 84 -0.89 16.13 2.05
N GLU A 85 0.16 16.21 1.26
CA GLU A 85 0.97 15.03 0.98
C GLU A 85 1.64 14.53 2.25
N THR A 86 2.05 15.46 3.12
CA THR A 86 2.64 15.06 4.39
C THR A 86 1.65 14.25 5.22
N VAL A 87 0.40 14.72 5.31
CA VAL A 87 -0.62 14.02 6.08
C VAL A 87 -0.89 12.65 5.47
N ASP A 88 -1.02 12.58 4.16
CA ASP A 88 -1.27 11.30 3.49
C ASP A 88 -0.15 10.31 3.74
N ARG A 89 1.08 10.79 3.65
CA ARG A 89 2.24 9.91 3.83
C ARG A 89 2.31 9.41 5.27
N GLN A 90 2.01 10.27 6.23
CA GLN A 90 2.02 9.84 7.62
C GLN A 90 0.95 8.80 7.89
N ARG A 91 -0.23 8.97 7.29
CA ARG A 91 -1.30 7.99 7.44
C ARG A 91 -0.87 6.64 6.88
N ILE A 92 -0.24 6.64 5.71
CA ILE A 92 0.17 5.40 5.08
C ILE A 92 1.26 4.72 5.87
N ARG A 93 2.21 5.49 6.42
CA ARG A 93 3.23 4.91 7.28
C ARG A 93 2.61 4.30 8.52
N ALA A 94 1.59 4.94 9.08
CA ALA A 94 0.90 4.38 10.25
C ALA A 94 0.22 3.07 9.90
N ILE A 95 -0.41 2.99 8.73
CA ILE A 95 -1.05 1.75 8.28
C ILE A 95 -0.04 0.63 8.21
N LEU A 96 1.15 0.94 7.71
CA LEU A 96 2.20 -0.05 7.54
C LEU A 96 2.92 -0.36 8.84
N GLY A 97 2.63 0.37 9.90
CA GLY A 97 3.31 0.17 11.18
C GLY A 97 4.71 0.74 11.22
N MET A 98 5.03 1.67 10.31
CA MET A 98 6.35 2.27 10.28
C MET A 98 6.44 3.41 11.28
N SER A 99 7.62 3.56 11.87
CA SER A 99 7.85 4.66 12.78
C SER A 99 7.89 5.97 12.01
N VAL A 100 7.19 6.96 12.53
CA VAL A 100 7.08 8.25 11.86
C VAL A 100 8.08 9.23 12.41
N SER A 101 8.42 9.11 13.65
CA SER A 101 9.25 10.11 14.28
C SER A 101 10.70 9.92 13.98
N ARG A 102 10.65 10.01 14.05
CA ARG A 102 11.51 9.91 14.14
C ARG A 102 12.36 10.36 14.44
N GLU A 103 12.16 10.22 14.50
CA GLU A 103 12.69 10.38 14.79
C GLU A 103 13.53 10.96 15.09
N ARG A 104 13.58 11.24 15.23
CA ARG A 104 14.13 11.73 15.60
C ARG A 104 14.67 12.03 16.18
N GLU A 105 14.83 12.06 16.24
CA GLU A 105 15.05 12.15 16.88
C GLU A 105 15.46 12.38 17.17
#